data_5f9be4d1ecef20e3e338375c0a713f62
#
_entry.id   5f9be4d1ecef20e3e338375c0a713f62
#
_cell.length_a   1.000
_cell.length_b   1.000
_cell.length_c   1.000
_cell.angle_alpha   90.00
_cell.angle_beta   90.00
_cell.angle_gamma   90.00
#
_symmetry.space_group_name_H-M   'P 1'
#
loop_
_entity.id
_entity.type
_entity.pdbx_description
1 polymer ?
#
loop_
_entity_poly.entity_id
_entity_poly.type
_entity_poly.pdbx_seq_one_letter_code
_entity_poly.pdbx_strand_id
1 'polypeptide(L)'
;NMGGLIKHNLLPETKEEYIMARRVYEFNRYLKAICKFNTTYYRLDERAINFLDEIGCADLISQENNVFYLEAKLWDKKIYQPYMDIFRTWIAQDKDTILNKLNESIFLEDWNKYAKGTVSSWEMEVLCFYYHDHELIDLDHQKYGFSDFFSLPEDPVIEKTFVKAGKDIHIFKLHKICGTCIAKNKTKSTVTILTTTGVVEVKFRKEYFTLFDKQISVKQPDGTKKIVEKSWFNRGNMIVVMGIRSGDNFVAKKYASSGGHQLYRINEIIDGTDILLTHERYQGGMEEEAE
;
A
#
# COMPACT_ATOMS: atom_id res chain seq x y z
N ASN A 1 15.76 -22.72 4.83
CA ASN A 1 14.39 -23.18 4.73
C ASN A 1 13.84 -22.86 3.34
N MET A 2 13.46 -23.91 2.58
CA MET A 2 12.94 -23.80 1.21
C MET A 2 11.75 -22.85 1.12
N GLY A 3 10.83 -22.90 2.08
CA GLY A 3 9.69 -21.98 2.10
C GLY A 3 10.09 -20.51 2.15
N GLY A 4 11.16 -20.16 2.83
CA GLY A 4 11.70 -18.80 2.82
C GLY A 4 12.24 -18.38 1.46
N LEU A 5 12.99 -19.26 0.80
CA LEU A 5 13.53 -18.99 -0.54
C LEU A 5 12.41 -18.79 -1.57
N ILE A 6 11.34 -19.59 -1.49
CA ILE A 6 10.16 -19.44 -2.36
C ILE A 6 9.43 -18.11 -2.06
N LYS A 7 9.17 -17.82 -0.77
CA LYS A 7 8.48 -16.59 -0.35
C LYS A 7 9.18 -15.33 -0.86
N HIS A 8 10.51 -15.32 -0.81
CA HIS A 8 11.33 -14.16 -1.22
C HIS A 8 11.80 -14.24 -2.69
N ASN A 9 11.24 -15.13 -3.48
CA ASN A 9 11.51 -15.30 -4.91
C ASN A 9 13.01 -15.45 -5.25
N LEU A 10 13.74 -16.22 -4.44
CA LEU A 10 15.19 -16.40 -4.57
C LEU A 10 15.59 -17.68 -5.29
N LEU A 11 14.62 -18.50 -5.74
CA LEU A 11 14.90 -19.70 -6.50
C LEU A 11 15.29 -19.37 -7.94
N PRO A 12 16.21 -20.15 -8.57
CA PRO A 12 16.48 -20.02 -9.99
C PRO A 12 15.22 -20.32 -10.81
N GLU A 13 14.82 -19.39 -11.68
CA GLU A 13 13.65 -19.54 -12.56
C GLU A 13 14.02 -20.00 -13.97
N THR A 14 15.32 -20.05 -14.28
CA THR A 14 15.82 -20.24 -15.65
C THR A 14 16.03 -21.70 -16.08
N LYS A 15 15.95 -22.65 -15.15
CA LYS A 15 16.16 -24.08 -15.44
C LYS A 15 14.92 -24.88 -15.09
N GLU A 16 14.50 -25.72 -16.01
CA GLU A 16 13.29 -26.55 -15.91
C GLU A 16 13.31 -27.46 -14.67
N GLU A 17 14.51 -27.96 -14.29
CA GLU A 17 14.69 -28.77 -13.10
C GLU A 17 14.32 -28.04 -11.78
N TYR A 18 14.64 -26.74 -11.67
CA TYR A 18 14.28 -25.94 -10.49
C TYR A 18 12.80 -25.57 -10.46
N ILE A 19 12.21 -25.31 -11.62
CA ILE A 19 10.77 -25.07 -11.75
C ILE A 19 10.01 -26.31 -11.28
N MET A 20 10.41 -27.49 -11.75
CA MET A 20 9.78 -28.73 -11.36
C MET A 20 9.99 -29.04 -9.88
N ALA A 21 11.19 -28.85 -9.34
CA ALA A 21 11.47 -29.04 -7.93
C ALA A 21 10.61 -28.12 -7.03
N ARG A 22 10.38 -26.86 -7.45
CA ARG A 22 9.44 -25.94 -6.78
C ARG A 22 8.02 -26.50 -6.82
N ARG A 23 7.53 -26.94 -7.97
CA ARG A 23 6.20 -27.53 -8.12
C ARG A 23 6.00 -28.76 -7.23
N VAL A 24 7.01 -29.64 -7.19
CA VAL A 24 7.01 -30.84 -6.31
C VAL A 24 7.00 -30.44 -4.81
N TYR A 25 7.75 -29.39 -4.43
CA TYR A 25 7.71 -28.86 -3.06
C TYR A 25 6.32 -28.34 -2.67
N GLU A 26 5.71 -27.51 -3.54
CA GLU A 26 4.37 -26.95 -3.32
C GLU A 26 3.31 -28.05 -3.29
N PHE A 27 3.40 -29.02 -4.18
CA PHE A 27 2.53 -30.18 -4.20
C PHE A 27 2.65 -31.07 -2.95
N ASN A 28 3.88 -31.28 -2.43
CA ASN A 28 4.07 -31.97 -1.16
C ASN A 28 3.40 -31.26 0.02
N ARG A 29 3.38 -29.93 0.02
CA ARG A 29 2.61 -29.15 1.01
C ARG A 29 1.12 -29.36 0.85
N TYR A 30 0.64 -29.38 -0.40
CA TYR A 30 -0.76 -29.68 -0.72
C TYR A 30 -1.18 -31.06 -0.27
N LEU A 31 -0.42 -32.11 -0.59
CA LEU A 31 -0.68 -33.48 -0.13
C LEU A 31 -0.79 -33.54 1.40
N LYS A 32 0.11 -32.88 2.11
CA LYS A 32 0.12 -32.87 3.58
C LYS A 32 -1.05 -32.10 4.19
N ALA A 33 -1.51 -31.05 3.53
CA ALA A 33 -2.58 -30.18 4.04
C ALA A 33 -3.99 -30.69 3.68
N ILE A 34 -4.21 -31.07 2.41
CA ILE A 34 -5.53 -31.34 1.86
C ILE A 34 -5.78 -32.83 1.68
N CYS A 35 -4.82 -33.56 1.08
CA CYS A 35 -4.99 -34.96 0.69
C CYS A 35 -4.59 -35.95 1.81
N LYS A 36 -4.10 -35.47 2.95
CA LYS A 36 -3.68 -36.34 4.04
C LYS A 36 -4.85 -37.11 4.64
N PHE A 37 -4.81 -38.43 4.53
CA PHE A 37 -5.79 -39.32 5.13
C PHE A 37 -5.34 -39.86 6.50
N ASN A 38 -4.07 -40.30 6.58
CA ASN A 38 -3.43 -40.75 7.81
C ASN A 38 -1.91 -40.51 7.72
N THR A 39 -1.12 -41.08 8.62
CA THR A 39 0.35 -40.93 8.60
C THR A 39 1.04 -41.72 7.49
N THR A 40 0.36 -42.68 6.89
CA THR A 40 0.92 -43.66 5.93
C THR A 40 0.49 -43.31 4.48
N TYR A 41 -0.74 -42.87 4.30
CA TYR A 41 -1.33 -42.63 2.98
C TYR A 41 -1.90 -41.23 2.82
N TYR A 42 -1.76 -40.69 1.60
CA TYR A 42 -2.52 -39.54 1.13
C TYR A 42 -3.74 -40.04 0.36
N ARG A 43 -4.92 -39.57 0.69
CA ARG A 43 -6.12 -39.76 -0.14
C ARG A 43 -6.10 -38.68 -1.21
N LEU A 44 -6.05 -39.11 -2.48
CA LEU A 44 -5.91 -38.21 -3.61
C LEU A 44 -7.25 -37.70 -4.05
N ASP A 45 -7.30 -36.42 -4.36
CA ASP A 45 -8.36 -35.76 -5.13
C ASP A 45 -7.97 -35.66 -6.61
N GLU A 46 -8.90 -35.15 -7.43
CA GLU A 46 -8.68 -35.01 -8.87
C GLU A 46 -7.46 -34.15 -9.21
N ARG A 47 -7.21 -33.07 -8.46
CA ARG A 47 -6.04 -32.21 -8.64
C ARG A 47 -4.72 -32.95 -8.36
N ALA A 48 -4.72 -33.76 -7.33
CA ALA A 48 -3.54 -34.55 -6.99
C ALA A 48 -3.26 -35.64 -8.03
N ILE A 49 -4.31 -36.31 -8.53
CA ILE A 49 -4.18 -37.33 -9.59
C ILE A 49 -3.63 -36.71 -10.86
N ASN A 50 -4.18 -35.57 -11.30
CA ASN A 50 -3.74 -34.87 -12.50
C ASN A 50 -2.28 -34.42 -12.42
N PHE A 51 -1.86 -33.92 -11.25
CA PHE A 51 -0.46 -33.54 -11.07
C PHE A 51 0.49 -34.76 -11.13
N LEU A 52 0.13 -35.87 -10.51
CA LEU A 52 0.93 -37.10 -10.56
C LEU A 52 1.03 -37.68 -11.97
N ASP A 53 -0.05 -37.60 -12.76
CA ASP A 53 -0.05 -38.01 -14.16
C ASP A 53 0.84 -37.08 -15.00
N GLU A 54 0.74 -35.77 -14.81
CA GLU A 54 1.55 -34.77 -15.50
C GLU A 54 3.06 -34.98 -15.30
N ILE A 55 3.48 -35.36 -14.10
CA ILE A 55 4.90 -35.64 -13.79
C ILE A 55 5.31 -37.08 -14.09
N GLY A 56 4.45 -37.88 -14.73
CA GLY A 56 4.75 -39.26 -15.10
C GLY A 56 4.81 -40.24 -13.93
N CYS A 57 4.09 -39.97 -12.84
CA CYS A 57 4.10 -40.77 -11.60
C CYS A 57 2.73 -41.42 -11.31
N ALA A 58 1.91 -41.61 -12.32
CA ALA A 58 0.61 -42.28 -12.19
C ALA A 58 0.72 -43.73 -11.69
N ASP A 59 1.84 -44.39 -11.95
CA ASP A 59 2.16 -45.74 -11.47
C ASP A 59 2.25 -45.86 -9.93
N LEU A 60 2.42 -44.74 -9.23
CA LEU A 60 2.47 -44.68 -7.76
C LEU A 60 1.08 -44.61 -7.12
N ILE A 61 0.03 -44.45 -7.93
CA ILE A 61 -1.36 -44.31 -7.45
C ILE A 61 -1.92 -45.73 -7.25
N SER A 62 -2.42 -46.02 -6.07
CA SER A 62 -3.23 -47.19 -5.76
C SER A 62 -4.69 -46.84 -5.67
N GLN A 63 -5.59 -47.77 -6.08
CA GLN A 63 -7.03 -47.58 -6.02
C GLN A 63 -7.67 -48.71 -5.21
N GLU A 64 -8.52 -48.33 -4.26
CA GLU A 64 -9.35 -49.25 -3.50
C GLU A 64 -10.72 -48.60 -3.26
N ASN A 65 -11.81 -49.36 -3.51
CA ASN A 65 -13.21 -48.93 -3.31
C ASN A 65 -13.52 -47.56 -3.96
N ASN A 66 -13.05 -47.33 -5.18
CA ASN A 66 -13.16 -46.04 -5.92
C ASN A 66 -12.48 -44.84 -5.22
N VAL A 67 -11.57 -45.08 -4.32
CA VAL A 67 -10.74 -44.07 -3.69
C VAL A 67 -9.30 -44.26 -4.12
N PHE A 68 -8.62 -43.16 -4.46
CA PHE A 68 -7.25 -43.16 -4.90
C PHE A 68 -6.33 -42.79 -3.72
N TYR A 69 -5.22 -43.49 -3.62
CA TYR A 69 -4.24 -43.33 -2.55
C TYR A 69 -2.82 -43.28 -3.08
N LEU A 70 -1.96 -42.55 -2.35
CA LEU A 70 -0.53 -42.50 -2.56
C LEU A 70 0.18 -42.82 -1.23
N GLU A 71 1.06 -43.80 -1.24
CA GLU A 71 1.86 -44.12 -0.03
C GLU A 71 2.86 -42.98 0.25
N ALA A 72 2.81 -42.41 1.46
CA ALA A 72 3.58 -41.22 1.82
C ALA A 72 5.10 -41.51 1.79
N LYS A 73 5.57 -42.71 2.23
CA LYS A 73 6.98 -43.11 2.18
C LYS A 73 7.47 -43.31 0.75
N LEU A 74 6.61 -43.84 -0.11
CA LEU A 74 6.97 -44.09 -1.50
C LEU A 74 7.11 -42.77 -2.26
N TRP A 75 6.16 -41.82 -2.07
CA TRP A 75 6.22 -40.45 -2.56
C TRP A 75 7.49 -39.75 -2.08
N ASP A 76 7.76 -39.78 -0.78
CA ASP A 76 8.91 -39.09 -0.19
C ASP A 76 10.21 -39.60 -0.81
N LYS A 77 10.40 -40.92 -0.82
CA LYS A 77 11.67 -41.55 -1.26
C LYS A 77 11.90 -41.44 -2.76
N LYS A 78 10.86 -41.68 -3.59
CA LYS A 78 11.01 -41.76 -5.04
C LYS A 78 10.96 -40.41 -5.73
N ILE A 79 10.17 -39.45 -5.21
CA ILE A 79 9.92 -38.19 -5.90
C ILE A 79 10.38 -36.98 -5.07
N TYR A 80 9.86 -36.84 -3.85
CA TYR A 80 10.10 -35.61 -3.09
C TYR A 80 11.58 -35.39 -2.74
N GLN A 81 12.26 -36.37 -2.19
CA GLN A 81 13.67 -36.23 -1.80
C GLN A 81 14.60 -35.97 -3.00
N PRO A 82 14.52 -36.70 -4.13
CA PRO A 82 15.35 -36.42 -5.31
C PRO A 82 15.21 -34.98 -5.79
N TYR A 83 13.99 -34.43 -5.85
CA TYR A 83 13.80 -33.04 -6.24
C TYR A 83 14.31 -32.06 -5.17
N MET A 84 14.21 -32.39 -3.88
CA MET A 84 14.80 -31.56 -2.84
C MET A 84 16.33 -31.59 -2.83
N ASP A 85 16.94 -32.64 -3.32
CA ASP A 85 18.40 -32.73 -3.47
C ASP A 85 18.93 -31.75 -4.53
N ILE A 86 18.16 -31.44 -5.57
CA ILE A 86 18.48 -30.40 -6.55
C ILE A 86 18.69 -29.06 -5.82
N PHE A 87 17.78 -28.69 -4.94
CA PHE A 87 17.91 -27.45 -4.18
C PHE A 87 19.05 -27.50 -3.15
N ARG A 88 19.27 -28.63 -2.49
CA ARG A 88 20.37 -28.79 -1.55
C ARG A 88 21.71 -28.60 -2.25
N THR A 89 21.86 -29.19 -3.44
CA THR A 89 23.06 -29.04 -4.26
C THR A 89 23.26 -27.59 -4.69
N TRP A 90 22.21 -26.94 -5.17
CA TRP A 90 22.27 -25.53 -5.55
C TRP A 90 22.63 -24.61 -4.36
N ILE A 91 22.00 -24.79 -3.19
CA ILE A 91 22.33 -24.01 -2.01
C ILE A 91 23.78 -24.25 -1.57
N ALA A 92 24.28 -25.48 -1.71
CA ALA A 92 25.65 -25.83 -1.32
C ALA A 92 26.72 -25.17 -2.23
N GLN A 93 26.37 -24.86 -3.51
CA GLN A 93 27.29 -24.25 -4.47
C GLN A 93 27.60 -22.79 -4.13
N ASP A 94 26.62 -22.04 -3.59
CA ASP A 94 26.77 -20.60 -3.32
C ASP A 94 25.99 -20.18 -2.06
N LYS A 95 26.25 -20.88 -0.98
CA LYS A 95 25.52 -20.78 0.28
C LYS A 95 25.49 -19.35 0.84
N ASP A 96 26.64 -18.69 0.83
CA ASP A 96 26.78 -17.40 1.50
C ASP A 96 26.06 -16.30 0.71
N THR A 97 26.14 -16.30 -0.62
CA THR A 97 25.40 -15.36 -1.46
C THR A 97 23.90 -15.55 -1.32
N ILE A 98 23.42 -16.81 -1.33
CA ILE A 98 21.99 -17.10 -1.18
C ILE A 98 21.49 -16.67 0.20
N LEU A 99 22.28 -16.93 1.25
CA LEU A 99 21.94 -16.55 2.61
C LEU A 99 21.90 -15.02 2.77
N ASN A 100 22.87 -14.31 2.21
CA ASN A 100 22.90 -12.85 2.25
C ASN A 100 21.69 -12.23 1.53
N LYS A 101 21.35 -12.71 0.32
CA LYS A 101 20.14 -12.26 -0.39
C LYS A 101 18.86 -12.53 0.39
N LEU A 102 18.77 -13.69 1.05
CA LEU A 102 17.61 -14.03 1.87
C LEU A 102 17.52 -13.11 3.11
N ASN A 103 18.63 -12.86 3.78
CA ASN A 103 18.66 -11.95 4.93
C ASN A 103 18.33 -10.51 4.53
N GLU A 104 18.85 -10.03 3.41
CA GLU A 104 18.53 -8.73 2.86
C GLU A 104 17.04 -8.61 2.52
N SER A 105 16.47 -9.61 1.88
CA SER A 105 15.03 -9.62 1.53
C SER A 105 14.14 -9.65 2.78
N ILE A 106 14.49 -10.42 3.80
CA ILE A 106 13.79 -10.43 5.09
C ILE A 106 13.91 -9.06 5.78
N PHE A 107 15.13 -8.51 5.80
CA PHE A 107 15.38 -7.19 6.37
C PHE A 107 14.53 -6.11 5.69
N LEU A 108 14.49 -6.10 4.36
CA LEU A 108 13.67 -5.13 3.60
C LEU A 108 12.17 -5.32 3.84
N GLU A 109 11.69 -6.56 3.97
CA GLU A 109 10.28 -6.83 4.33
C GLU A 109 9.95 -6.22 5.71
N ASP A 110 10.80 -6.48 6.70
CA ASP A 110 10.61 -5.98 8.06
C ASP A 110 10.79 -4.45 8.12
N TRP A 111 11.80 -3.91 7.42
CA TRP A 111 12.00 -2.47 7.30
C TRP A 111 10.78 -1.77 6.71
N ASN A 112 10.28 -2.24 5.58
CA ASN A 112 9.11 -1.66 4.92
C ASN A 112 7.85 -1.75 5.78
N LYS A 113 7.75 -2.76 6.64
CA LYS A 113 6.59 -2.98 7.51
C LYS A 113 6.64 -2.14 8.79
N TYR A 114 7.82 -1.98 9.39
CA TYR A 114 7.96 -1.46 10.75
C TYR A 114 8.79 -0.18 10.85
N ALA A 115 9.68 0.08 9.91
CA ALA A 115 10.65 1.15 10.01
C ALA A 115 10.70 2.08 8.78
N LYS A 116 9.83 1.83 7.76
CA LYS A 116 9.75 2.73 6.59
C LYS A 116 9.27 4.11 7.05
N GLY A 117 10.02 5.16 6.67
CA GLY A 117 9.72 6.54 7.00
C GLY A 117 10.96 7.31 7.42
N THR A 118 10.75 8.51 7.93
CA THR A 118 11.77 9.38 8.48
C THR A 118 11.62 9.48 10.00
N VAL A 119 12.63 9.98 10.69
CA VAL A 119 12.55 10.25 12.14
C VAL A 119 11.34 11.14 12.42
N SER A 120 11.13 12.19 11.62
CA SER A 120 9.99 13.10 11.78
C SER A 120 8.64 12.40 11.58
N SER A 121 8.52 11.47 10.60
CA SER A 121 7.27 10.71 10.42
C SER A 121 6.97 9.80 11.63
N TRP A 122 7.98 9.18 12.21
CA TRP A 122 7.82 8.35 13.43
C TRP A 122 7.49 9.19 14.65
N GLU A 123 8.07 10.39 14.78
CA GLU A 123 7.74 11.33 15.83
C GLU A 123 6.26 11.74 15.74
N MET A 124 5.79 12.11 14.56
CA MET A 124 4.37 12.46 14.37
C MET A 124 3.43 11.29 14.69
N GLU A 125 3.82 10.05 14.33
CA GLU A 125 3.02 8.85 14.62
C GLU A 125 2.97 8.54 16.12
N VAL A 126 4.11 8.60 16.82
CA VAL A 126 4.25 8.15 18.22
C VAL A 126 4.02 9.30 19.21
N LEU A 127 4.67 10.45 18.98
CA LEU A 127 4.62 11.62 19.88
C LEU A 127 3.47 12.57 19.53
N CYS A 128 2.95 12.50 18.31
CA CYS A 128 1.94 13.41 17.78
C CYS A 128 2.44 14.86 17.57
N PHE A 129 3.73 15.08 17.52
CA PHE A 129 4.39 16.34 17.17
C PHE A 129 5.80 16.04 16.62
N TYR A 130 6.39 17.01 15.92
CA TYR A 130 7.76 16.93 15.45
C TYR A 130 8.70 17.51 16.53
N TYR A 131 9.68 16.73 16.95
CA TYR A 131 10.83 17.22 17.73
C TYR A 131 11.96 17.67 16.79
N HIS A 132 12.11 16.99 15.66
CA HIS A 132 12.99 17.39 14.56
C HIS A 132 12.22 18.26 13.55
N ASP A 133 12.89 18.64 12.48
CA ASP A 133 12.30 19.47 11.43
C ASP A 133 11.07 18.79 10.79
N HIS A 134 10.15 19.64 10.34
CA HIS A 134 8.95 19.17 9.64
C HIS A 134 9.32 18.42 8.36
N GLU A 135 8.66 17.30 8.04
CA GLU A 135 8.96 16.48 6.87
C GLU A 135 8.93 17.24 5.53
N LEU A 136 8.20 18.36 5.45
CA LEU A 136 8.11 19.21 4.28
C LEU A 136 9.10 20.37 4.26
N ILE A 137 10.10 20.41 5.16
CA ILE A 137 11.02 21.55 5.30
C ILE A 137 11.90 21.73 4.06
N ASP A 138 12.37 20.62 3.49
CA ASP A 138 13.30 20.61 2.33
C ASP A 138 12.54 20.60 0.98
N LEU A 139 11.20 20.60 1.02
CA LEU A 139 10.38 20.56 -0.18
C LEU A 139 10.56 21.84 -1.01
N ASP A 140 10.70 21.70 -2.33
CA ASP A 140 10.71 22.84 -3.25
C ASP A 140 9.31 23.48 -3.35
N HIS A 141 9.02 24.38 -2.42
CA HIS A 141 7.75 25.10 -2.35
C HIS A 141 7.44 25.91 -3.62
N GLN A 142 8.47 26.41 -4.32
CA GLN A 142 8.29 27.20 -5.55
C GLN A 142 7.85 26.32 -6.71
N LYS A 143 8.46 25.16 -6.87
CA LYS A 143 8.11 24.15 -7.88
C LYS A 143 6.61 23.78 -7.85
N TYR A 144 6.08 23.63 -6.65
CA TYR A 144 4.67 23.24 -6.43
C TYR A 144 3.71 24.43 -6.29
N GLY A 145 4.24 25.65 -6.22
CA GLY A 145 3.46 26.89 -6.04
C GLY A 145 2.82 26.94 -4.66
N PHE A 146 3.51 26.45 -3.62
CA PHE A 146 3.04 26.53 -2.25
C PHE A 146 3.38 27.89 -1.66
N SER A 147 2.43 28.42 -0.90
CA SER A 147 2.57 29.69 -0.17
C SER A 147 2.69 29.39 1.33
N ASP A 148 3.50 30.15 2.01
CA ASP A 148 3.47 30.19 3.47
C ASP A 148 2.20 30.95 3.92
N PHE A 149 1.40 30.30 4.79
CA PHE A 149 0.15 30.88 5.30
C PHE A 149 0.37 32.21 6.00
N PHE A 150 1.40 32.33 6.82
CA PHE A 150 1.64 33.52 7.64
C PHE A 150 2.15 34.70 6.82
N SER A 151 2.67 34.45 5.62
CA SER A 151 3.08 35.48 4.65
C SER A 151 1.93 35.96 3.76
N LEU A 152 0.76 35.28 3.78
CA LEU A 152 -0.40 35.73 3.02
C LEU A 152 -1.10 36.90 3.72
N PRO A 153 -1.70 37.84 2.95
CA PRO A 153 -2.57 38.87 3.49
C PRO A 153 -3.73 38.27 4.31
N GLU A 154 -4.07 38.90 5.43
CA GLU A 154 -5.19 38.43 6.29
C GLU A 154 -6.52 38.48 5.60
N ASP A 155 -6.74 39.50 4.77
CA ASP A 155 -7.92 39.61 3.91
C ASP A 155 -7.67 39.02 2.53
N PRO A 156 -8.66 38.30 1.96
CA PRO A 156 -8.53 37.70 0.65
C PRO A 156 -8.33 38.73 -0.44
N VAL A 157 -7.31 38.58 -1.27
CA VAL A 157 -7.03 39.48 -2.41
C VAL A 157 -7.99 39.18 -3.54
N ILE A 158 -8.71 40.24 -4.00
CA ILE A 158 -9.60 40.16 -5.17
C ILE A 158 -8.75 40.08 -6.43
N GLU A 159 -8.90 39.02 -7.22
CA GLU A 159 -8.24 38.83 -8.51
C GLU A 159 -9.07 39.43 -9.65
N LYS A 160 -10.40 39.21 -9.63
CA LYS A 160 -11.33 39.67 -10.62
C LYS A 160 -12.68 40.01 -9.99
N THR A 161 -13.37 41.01 -10.57
CA THR A 161 -14.75 41.31 -10.22
C THR A 161 -15.61 41.30 -11.50
N PHE A 162 -16.78 40.68 -11.41
CA PHE A 162 -17.76 40.72 -12.48
C PHE A 162 -19.16 40.86 -11.89
N VAL A 163 -20.06 41.49 -12.68
CA VAL A 163 -21.45 41.70 -12.26
C VAL A 163 -22.32 40.54 -12.75
N LYS A 164 -23.06 39.91 -11.83
CA LYS A 164 -24.08 38.91 -12.14
C LYS A 164 -25.39 39.24 -11.43
N ALA A 165 -26.47 39.35 -12.18
CA ALA A 165 -27.79 39.69 -11.65
C ALA A 165 -27.79 40.99 -10.80
N GLY A 166 -27.03 42.00 -11.20
CA GLY A 166 -26.92 43.31 -10.52
C GLY A 166 -26.09 43.28 -9.21
N LYS A 167 -25.36 42.21 -8.97
CA LYS A 167 -24.48 42.08 -7.80
C LYS A 167 -23.03 41.88 -8.25
N ASP A 168 -22.12 42.57 -7.57
CA ASP A 168 -20.69 42.36 -7.76
C ASP A 168 -20.29 40.99 -7.16
N ILE A 169 -19.67 40.19 -8.00
CA ILE A 169 -19.11 38.90 -7.60
C ILE A 169 -17.60 39.01 -7.70
N HIS A 170 -16.93 38.77 -6.57
CA HIS A 170 -15.48 38.79 -6.50
C HIS A 170 -14.89 37.36 -6.62
N ILE A 171 -13.92 37.21 -7.51
CA ILE A 171 -13.03 36.06 -7.57
C ILE A 171 -11.76 36.45 -6.84
N PHE A 172 -11.42 35.66 -5.81
CA PHE A 172 -10.22 35.89 -5.01
C PHE A 172 -9.05 35.09 -5.58
N LYS A 173 -7.85 35.64 -5.43
CA LYS A 173 -6.62 34.94 -5.75
C LYS A 173 -6.50 33.71 -4.84
N LEU A 174 -6.36 32.54 -5.45
CA LEU A 174 -6.20 31.29 -4.71
C LEU A 174 -4.72 31.02 -4.43
N HIS A 175 -4.48 30.48 -3.26
CA HIS A 175 -3.16 30.04 -2.80
C HIS A 175 -3.21 28.55 -2.48
N LYS A 176 -2.05 27.89 -2.49
CA LYS A 176 -1.91 26.51 -2.03
C LYS A 176 -1.03 26.50 -0.79
N ILE A 177 -1.49 25.85 0.27
CA ILE A 177 -0.70 25.58 1.45
C ILE A 177 -0.58 24.06 1.65
N CYS A 178 0.49 23.62 2.29
CA CYS A 178 0.69 22.21 2.63
C CYS A 178 1.04 22.05 4.11
N GLY A 179 0.75 20.88 4.66
CA GLY A 179 1.05 20.57 6.04
C GLY A 179 0.52 19.22 6.48
N THR A 180 0.92 18.82 7.68
CA THR A 180 0.54 17.56 8.31
C THR A 180 -0.71 17.74 9.16
N CYS A 181 -1.70 16.90 8.97
CA CYS A 181 -2.92 16.90 9.77
C CYS A 181 -2.60 16.51 11.22
N ILE A 182 -2.94 17.38 12.17
CA ILE A 182 -2.75 17.12 13.61
C ILE A 182 -4.07 16.96 14.37
N ALA A 183 -5.14 17.61 13.91
CA ALA A 183 -6.47 17.50 14.49
C ALA A 183 -7.55 17.74 13.43
N LYS A 184 -8.78 17.30 13.71
CA LYS A 184 -9.97 17.61 12.91
C LYS A 184 -11.18 17.83 13.80
N ASN A 185 -12.07 18.72 13.36
CA ASN A 185 -13.34 18.97 14.01
C ASN A 185 -14.48 18.75 13.01
N LYS A 186 -15.22 17.65 13.20
CA LYS A 186 -16.34 17.26 12.33
C LYS A 186 -17.50 18.24 12.37
N THR A 187 -17.80 18.81 13.53
CA THR A 187 -18.90 19.74 13.71
C THR A 187 -18.66 21.05 12.94
N LYS A 188 -17.43 21.55 13.01
CA LYS A 188 -17.03 22.79 12.33
C LYS A 188 -16.55 22.56 10.89
N SER A 189 -16.38 21.31 10.48
CA SER A 189 -15.77 20.93 9.19
C SER A 189 -14.38 21.55 9.00
N THR A 190 -13.55 21.51 10.07
CA THR A 190 -12.20 22.04 10.06
C THR A 190 -11.16 20.94 10.26
N VAL A 191 -9.97 21.18 9.69
CA VAL A 191 -8.77 20.36 9.88
C VAL A 191 -7.65 21.27 10.32
N THR A 192 -7.00 20.94 11.42
CA THR A 192 -5.80 21.65 11.87
C THR A 192 -4.60 20.98 11.23
N ILE A 193 -3.81 21.74 10.51
CA ILE A 193 -2.57 21.28 9.90
C ILE A 193 -1.38 21.99 10.53
N LEU A 194 -0.28 21.26 10.69
CA LEU A 194 1.02 21.80 11.01
C LEU A 194 1.78 22.02 9.71
N THR A 195 2.12 23.26 9.41
CA THR A 195 2.97 23.65 8.28
C THR A 195 4.41 23.78 8.76
N THR A 196 5.34 24.06 7.87
CA THR A 196 6.76 24.34 8.25
C THR A 196 6.93 25.60 9.08
N THR A 197 5.95 26.52 9.10
CA THR A 197 6.00 27.81 9.77
C THR A 197 5.05 27.92 10.95
N GLY A 198 4.11 27.02 11.12
CA GLY A 198 3.19 27.03 12.24
C GLY A 198 1.88 26.25 12.01
N VAL A 199 0.97 26.41 12.97
CA VAL A 199 -0.32 25.68 12.97
C VAL A 199 -1.39 26.51 12.29
N VAL A 200 -2.14 25.91 11.37
CA VAL A 200 -3.19 26.55 10.58
C VAL A 200 -4.49 25.75 10.68
N GLU A 201 -5.59 26.43 11.00
CA GLU A 201 -6.94 25.85 10.89
C GLU A 201 -7.50 26.02 9.46
N VAL A 202 -7.77 24.91 8.80
CA VAL A 202 -8.34 24.85 7.45
C VAL A 202 -9.83 24.57 7.52
N LYS A 203 -10.66 25.47 6.98
CA LYS A 203 -12.13 25.31 6.92
C LYS A 203 -12.54 24.77 5.57
N PHE A 204 -13.37 23.74 5.60
CA PHE A 204 -13.96 23.11 4.39
C PHE A 204 -15.47 23.34 4.38
N ARG A 205 -16.07 23.25 3.20
CA ARG A 205 -17.52 23.03 3.09
C ARG A 205 -17.87 21.66 3.64
N LYS A 206 -19.02 21.54 4.31
CA LYS A 206 -19.42 20.30 5.02
C LYS A 206 -19.43 19.07 4.12
N GLU A 207 -19.95 19.21 2.90
CA GLU A 207 -20.02 18.09 1.93
C GLU A 207 -18.63 17.64 1.54
N TYR A 208 -17.73 18.58 1.29
CA TYR A 208 -16.34 18.30 0.89
C TYR A 208 -15.55 17.67 2.05
N PHE A 209 -15.71 18.21 3.27
CA PHE A 209 -15.12 17.63 4.47
C PHE A 209 -15.57 16.17 4.67
N THR A 210 -16.89 15.93 4.59
CA THR A 210 -17.45 14.59 4.78
C THR A 210 -16.93 13.59 3.74
N LEU A 211 -16.80 14.02 2.49
CA LEU A 211 -16.25 13.19 1.41
C LEU A 211 -14.84 12.68 1.74
N PHE A 212 -13.96 13.54 2.21
CA PHE A 212 -12.55 13.20 2.47
C PHE A 212 -12.31 12.63 3.88
N ASP A 213 -13.20 12.89 4.86
CA ASP A 213 -13.14 12.28 6.19
C ASP A 213 -13.70 10.85 6.22
N LYS A 214 -14.49 10.45 5.22
CA LYS A 214 -15.08 9.10 5.16
C LYS A 214 -14.02 8.03 4.94
N GLN A 215 -14.09 6.95 5.71
CA GLN A 215 -13.35 5.71 5.46
C GLN A 215 -14.04 4.90 4.36
N ILE A 216 -13.28 4.38 3.41
CA ILE A 216 -13.78 3.53 2.33
C ILE A 216 -13.40 2.08 2.63
N SER A 217 -14.36 1.19 2.56
CA SER A 217 -14.15 -0.25 2.72
C SER A 217 -14.85 -1.03 1.62
N VAL A 218 -14.22 -2.09 1.15
CA VAL A 218 -14.75 -3.01 0.14
C VAL A 218 -15.12 -4.32 0.82
N LYS A 219 -16.25 -4.91 0.41
CA LYS A 219 -16.68 -6.22 0.87
C LYS A 219 -15.91 -7.28 0.09
N GLN A 220 -15.23 -8.18 0.80
CA GLN A 220 -14.50 -9.30 0.21
C GLN A 220 -15.47 -10.47 -0.12
N PRO A 221 -15.06 -11.42 -0.97
CA PRO A 221 -15.86 -12.58 -1.31
C PRO A 221 -16.27 -13.44 -0.10
N ASP A 222 -15.46 -13.43 0.97
CA ASP A 222 -15.75 -14.13 2.24
C ASP A 222 -16.76 -13.40 3.14
N GLY A 223 -17.29 -12.25 2.69
CA GLY A 223 -18.24 -11.43 3.43
C GLY A 223 -17.59 -10.43 4.39
N THR A 224 -16.28 -10.49 4.62
CA THR A 224 -15.56 -9.53 5.46
C THR A 224 -15.41 -8.17 4.78
N LYS A 225 -15.25 -7.10 5.58
CA LYS A 225 -14.98 -5.75 5.06
C LYS A 225 -13.51 -5.43 5.22
N LYS A 226 -12.82 -5.16 4.10
CA LYS A 226 -11.45 -4.66 4.09
C LYS A 226 -11.45 -3.15 3.89
N ILE A 227 -10.76 -2.42 4.77
CA ILE A 227 -10.54 -0.98 4.61
C ILE A 227 -9.53 -0.80 3.47
N VAL A 228 -9.95 -0.14 2.40
CA VAL A 228 -9.09 0.16 1.24
C VAL A 228 -8.52 1.57 1.32
N GLU A 229 -9.27 2.49 1.95
CA GLU A 229 -8.79 3.85 2.14
C GLU A 229 -9.30 4.43 3.46
N LYS A 230 -8.40 5.02 4.25
CA LYS A 230 -8.72 5.74 5.49
C LYS A 230 -9.08 7.19 5.20
N SER A 231 -9.60 7.92 6.20
CA SER A 231 -9.79 9.37 6.12
C SER A 231 -8.49 10.09 5.76
N TRP A 232 -8.56 11.05 4.85
CA TRP A 232 -7.41 11.89 4.51
C TRP A 232 -7.02 12.86 5.63
N PHE A 233 -7.96 13.14 6.53
CA PHE A 233 -7.76 14.03 7.67
C PHE A 233 -7.35 13.29 8.95
N ASN A 234 -6.82 12.09 8.83
CA ASN A 234 -6.22 11.41 9.98
C ASN A 234 -4.89 12.09 10.33
N ARG A 235 -4.60 12.09 11.63
CA ARG A 235 -3.33 12.61 12.15
C ARG A 235 -2.15 11.94 11.43
N GLY A 236 -1.13 12.72 11.12
CA GLY A 236 0.05 12.28 10.39
C GLY A 236 -0.10 12.29 8.86
N ASN A 237 -1.31 12.39 8.33
CA ASN A 237 -1.46 12.54 6.87
C ASN A 237 -1.06 13.94 6.44
N MET A 238 -0.31 14.04 5.35
CA MET A 238 0.08 15.29 4.75
C MET A 238 -0.87 15.65 3.61
N ILE A 239 -1.32 16.90 3.59
CA ILE A 239 -2.27 17.40 2.58
C ILE A 239 -1.81 18.73 1.99
N VAL A 240 -2.25 18.96 0.75
CA VAL A 240 -2.16 20.26 0.07
C VAL A 240 -3.56 20.77 -0.11
N VAL A 241 -3.82 22.00 0.32
CA VAL A 241 -5.13 22.65 0.22
C VAL A 241 -5.04 23.91 -0.60
N MET A 242 -5.94 24.04 -1.57
CA MET A 242 -6.14 25.29 -2.35
C MET A 242 -7.25 26.11 -1.70
N GLY A 243 -7.02 27.40 -1.53
CA GLY A 243 -7.99 28.29 -0.90
C GLY A 243 -7.50 29.72 -0.72
N ILE A 244 -8.08 30.40 0.25
CA ILE A 244 -7.79 31.80 0.60
C ILE A 244 -7.55 31.91 2.11
N ARG A 245 -6.68 32.82 2.52
CA ARG A 245 -6.59 33.22 3.94
C ARG A 245 -7.77 34.15 4.26
N SER A 246 -8.37 33.97 5.42
CA SER A 246 -9.42 34.84 5.97
C SER A 246 -9.18 34.95 7.46
N GLY A 247 -8.50 36.02 7.88
CA GLY A 247 -7.99 36.19 9.24
C GLY A 247 -7.03 35.06 9.64
N ASP A 248 -7.34 34.40 10.75
CA ASP A 248 -6.54 33.30 11.31
C ASP A 248 -6.81 31.93 10.66
N ASN A 249 -7.71 31.87 9.68
CA ASN A 249 -8.11 30.60 9.06
C ASN A 249 -7.75 30.57 7.58
N PHE A 250 -7.51 29.35 7.08
CA PHE A 250 -7.45 29.10 5.65
C PHE A 250 -8.75 28.44 5.18
N VAL A 251 -9.47 29.12 4.28
CA VAL A 251 -10.76 28.62 3.76
C VAL A 251 -10.50 27.90 2.44
N ALA A 252 -10.70 26.59 2.46
CA ALA A 252 -10.57 25.76 1.28
C ALA A 252 -11.60 26.19 0.22
N LYS A 253 -11.10 26.56 -0.97
CA LYS A 253 -11.92 27.13 -2.03
C LYS A 253 -11.37 26.78 -3.41
N LYS A 254 -12.27 26.57 -4.36
CA LYS A 254 -11.96 26.36 -5.77
C LYS A 254 -13.01 27.07 -6.64
N TYR A 255 -12.57 27.60 -7.75
CA TYR A 255 -13.46 28.12 -8.80
C TYR A 255 -13.49 27.16 -9.99
N ALA A 256 -14.54 27.18 -10.78
CA ALA A 256 -14.63 26.34 -11.97
C ALA A 256 -13.52 26.65 -13.00
N SER A 257 -13.05 27.91 -13.02
CA SER A 257 -11.95 28.36 -13.88
C SER A 257 -10.55 28.10 -13.32
N SER A 258 -10.42 27.73 -12.03
CA SER A 258 -9.12 27.43 -11.46
C SER A 258 -8.69 26.02 -11.84
N GLY A 259 -7.47 25.88 -12.34
CA GLY A 259 -6.88 24.56 -12.59
C GLY A 259 -6.70 23.75 -11.29
N GLY A 260 -6.55 22.44 -11.42
CA GLY A 260 -6.25 21.53 -10.31
C GLY A 260 -7.44 21.22 -9.40
N HIS A 261 -7.16 20.68 -8.25
CA HIS A 261 -8.14 20.23 -7.25
C HIS A 261 -8.01 21.04 -5.96
N GLN A 262 -9.11 21.12 -5.19
CA GLN A 262 -9.14 21.86 -3.93
C GLN A 262 -8.31 21.21 -2.84
N LEU A 263 -8.15 19.89 -2.90
CA LEU A 263 -7.42 19.08 -1.92
C LEU A 263 -6.60 18.01 -2.64
N TYR A 264 -5.38 17.83 -2.20
CA TYR A 264 -4.51 16.70 -2.56
C TYR A 264 -3.99 16.06 -1.29
N ARG A 265 -3.76 14.76 -1.33
CA ARG A 265 -2.98 14.04 -0.35
C ARG A 265 -1.56 13.87 -0.86
N ILE A 266 -0.58 14.10 -0.01
CA ILE A 266 0.80 13.74 -0.25
C ILE A 266 0.95 12.27 0.18
N ASN A 267 1.22 11.40 -0.79
CA ASN A 267 1.36 9.96 -0.53
C ASN A 267 2.80 9.61 -0.13
N GLU A 268 3.77 10.32 -0.71
CA GLU A 268 5.18 10.05 -0.51
C GLU A 268 5.99 11.33 -0.75
N ILE A 269 7.07 11.47 -0.01
CA ILE A 269 8.13 12.47 -0.23
C ILE A 269 9.29 11.73 -0.87
N ILE A 270 9.71 12.18 -2.05
CA ILE A 270 10.77 11.58 -2.85
C ILE A 270 12.02 12.42 -2.67
N ASP A 271 13.10 11.81 -2.18
CA ASP A 271 14.42 12.44 -1.98
C ASP A 271 14.37 13.78 -1.20
N GLY A 272 13.36 13.96 -0.33
CA GLY A 272 13.17 15.16 0.49
C GLY A 272 12.61 16.39 -0.24
N THR A 273 12.75 16.47 -1.56
CA THR A 273 12.43 17.66 -2.37
C THR A 273 11.21 17.53 -3.25
N ASP A 274 10.83 16.31 -3.61
CA ASP A 274 9.70 16.02 -4.47
C ASP A 274 8.58 15.28 -3.73
N ILE A 275 7.36 15.38 -4.26
CA ILE A 275 6.18 14.75 -3.66
C ILE A 275 5.31 14.05 -4.69
N LEU A 276 4.76 12.92 -4.29
CA LEU A 276 3.71 12.22 -5.03
C LEU A 276 2.34 12.66 -4.50
N LEU A 277 1.55 13.29 -5.38
CA LEU A 277 0.23 13.82 -5.05
C LEU A 277 -0.89 12.94 -5.60
N THR A 278 -1.93 12.76 -4.82
CA THR A 278 -3.20 12.16 -5.25
C THR A 278 -4.35 13.13 -4.94
N HIS A 279 -5.31 13.24 -5.84
CA HIS A 279 -6.51 14.08 -5.69
C HIS A 279 -7.82 13.29 -5.72
N GLU A 280 -7.74 12.05 -6.15
CA GLU A 280 -8.89 11.15 -6.24
C GLU A 280 -8.88 10.18 -5.06
N ARG A 281 -10.06 9.98 -4.51
CA ARG A 281 -10.31 8.92 -3.56
C ARG A 281 -10.59 7.61 -4.27
N TYR A 282 -10.33 6.51 -3.58
CA TYR A 282 -10.65 5.17 -4.09
C TYR A 282 -12.12 5.10 -4.56
N GLN A 283 -12.34 4.80 -5.85
CA GLN A 283 -13.66 4.79 -6.48
C GLN A 283 -14.25 3.37 -6.63
N GLY A 284 -13.61 2.33 -6.03
CA GLY A 284 -14.01 0.93 -6.22
C GLY A 284 -13.53 0.43 -7.59
N GLY A 285 -12.55 -0.47 -7.63
CA GLY A 285 -11.96 -0.92 -8.87
C GLY A 285 -13.01 -1.46 -9.85
N MET A 286 -13.01 -0.95 -11.08
CA MET A 286 -13.12 -1.84 -12.21
C MET A 286 -11.86 -2.72 -12.15
N GLU A 287 -12.01 -4.01 -11.93
CA GLU A 287 -10.97 -4.97 -12.27
C GLU A 287 -10.68 -4.71 -13.75
N GLU A 288 -9.49 -4.20 -14.06
CA GLU A 288 -8.95 -4.31 -15.40
C GLU A 288 -8.81 -5.81 -15.65
N GLU A 289 -9.76 -6.39 -16.36
CA GLU A 289 -9.59 -7.64 -17.08
C GLU A 289 -8.41 -7.38 -18.03
N ALA A 290 -7.23 -7.81 -17.62
CA ALA A 290 -6.07 -7.90 -18.51
C ALA A 290 -6.37 -9.02 -19.50
N GLU A 291 -6.63 -8.65 -20.77
CA GLU A 291 -6.53 -9.52 -21.93
C GLU A 291 -5.08 -10.01 -22.12
#